data_3d43697f7ebc5dbc035cf6c8a797c75d
#
_entry.id   3d43697f7ebc5dbc035cf6c8a797c75d
#
_cell.length_a   1.000
_cell.length_b   1.000
_cell.length_c   1.000
_cell.angle_alpha   90.00
_cell.angle_beta   90.00
_cell.angle_gamma   90.00
#
_symmetry.space_group_name_H-M   'P 1'
#
loop_
_entity.id
_entity.type
_entity.pdbx_description
1 polymer ?
#
loop_
_entity_poly.entity_id
_entity_poly.type
_entity_poly.pdbx_seq_one_letter_code
_entity_poly.pdbx_strand_id
1 'polypeptide(L)'
;MEKIAEAKLKIESWDEKPYRELDDGSKFTRADVVLTGADDGLASATFESLMFYRADGTAGYVSLMHVTGTLDGRSGSFVLQGQGTYDGTAARGDLQVVEGSGTGELSGLRGTAQSVSTHDDYPFMPLTLRYDIA
;
A
#
# COMPACT_ATOMS: atom_id res chain seq x y z
N MET A 1 -1.19 19.93 12.85
CA MET A 1 0.24 19.60 12.93
C MET A 1 0.49 18.25 12.29
N GLU A 2 1.43 18.18 11.37
CA GLU A 2 1.77 16.94 10.69
C GLU A 2 2.48 15.98 11.63
N LYS A 3 2.06 14.71 11.58
CA LYS A 3 2.67 13.61 12.33
C LYS A 3 3.20 12.56 11.36
N ILE A 4 4.14 11.78 11.82
CA ILE A 4 4.74 10.70 11.03
C ILE A 4 4.54 9.40 11.79
N ALA A 5 4.02 8.40 11.09
CA ALA A 5 3.92 7.04 11.59
C ALA A 5 4.67 6.11 10.64
N GLU A 6 5.49 5.24 11.21
CA GLU A 6 6.20 4.22 10.44
C GLU A 6 5.66 2.87 10.84
N ALA A 7 5.39 2.04 9.83
CA ALA A 7 4.90 0.70 10.03
C ALA A 7 5.69 -0.27 9.18
N LYS A 8 5.81 -1.48 9.68
CA LYS A 8 6.44 -2.57 8.95
C LYS A 8 5.40 -3.66 8.83
N LEU A 9 4.64 -3.63 7.74
CA LEU A 9 3.55 -4.56 7.53
C LEU A 9 4.09 -5.87 6.98
N LYS A 10 3.51 -6.98 7.42
CA LYS A 10 3.92 -8.31 6.96
C LYS A 10 2.91 -8.82 5.95
N ILE A 11 3.40 -9.22 4.78
CA ILE A 11 2.58 -9.82 3.74
C ILE A 11 2.20 -11.23 4.17
N GLU A 12 0.92 -11.45 4.42
CA GLU A 12 0.38 -12.76 4.81
C GLU A 12 -0.03 -13.57 3.59
N SER A 13 -0.54 -12.92 2.55
CA SER A 13 -0.90 -13.57 1.30
C SER A 13 -0.76 -12.62 0.14
N TRP A 14 -0.43 -13.18 -1.01
CA TRP A 14 -0.29 -12.43 -2.27
C TRP A 14 -0.89 -13.29 -3.37
N ASP A 15 -2.01 -12.83 -3.94
CA ASP A 15 -2.68 -13.51 -5.03
C ASP A 15 -2.65 -12.60 -6.25
N GLU A 16 -1.82 -12.94 -7.21
CA GLU A 16 -1.64 -12.14 -8.42
C GLU A 16 -1.95 -12.98 -9.64
N LYS A 17 -2.78 -12.45 -10.54
CA LYS A 17 -3.20 -13.15 -11.74
C LYS A 17 -3.11 -12.23 -12.94
N PRO A 18 -2.55 -12.71 -14.07
CA PRO A 18 -2.64 -11.96 -15.31
C PRO A 18 -4.08 -12.00 -15.84
N TYR A 19 -4.53 -10.88 -16.39
CA TYR A 19 -5.85 -10.82 -17.01
C TYR A 19 -5.78 -10.34 -18.46
N ARG A 20 -4.62 -9.89 -18.91
CA ARG A 20 -4.39 -9.52 -20.31
C ARG A 20 -2.91 -9.68 -20.62
N GLU A 21 -2.63 -10.30 -21.74
CA GLU A 21 -1.27 -10.44 -22.26
C GLU A 21 -1.20 -9.82 -23.65
N LEU A 22 -0.09 -9.13 -23.94
CA LEU A 22 0.13 -8.45 -25.20
C LEU A 22 1.19 -9.18 -26.01
N ASP A 23 1.20 -8.95 -27.34
CA ASP A 23 2.06 -9.68 -28.27
C ASP A 23 3.56 -9.41 -28.07
N ASP A 24 3.90 -8.27 -27.47
CA ASP A 24 5.29 -7.88 -27.23
C ASP A 24 5.89 -8.48 -25.95
N GLY A 25 5.14 -9.34 -25.25
CA GLY A 25 5.58 -9.94 -23.99
C GLY A 25 5.22 -9.13 -22.75
N SER A 26 4.60 -7.97 -22.89
CA SER A 26 4.08 -7.23 -21.75
C SER A 26 2.73 -7.79 -21.31
N LYS A 27 2.31 -7.51 -20.09
CA LYS A 27 1.07 -8.04 -19.55
C LYS A 27 0.49 -7.17 -18.45
N PHE A 28 -0.82 -7.32 -18.23
CA PHE A 28 -1.53 -6.72 -17.11
C PHE A 28 -1.89 -7.78 -16.09
N THR A 29 -1.67 -7.49 -14.82
CA THR A 29 -2.05 -8.39 -13.73
C THR A 29 -2.86 -7.65 -12.70
N ARG A 30 -3.58 -8.40 -11.86
CA ARG A 30 -4.25 -7.91 -10.67
C ARG A 30 -3.69 -8.64 -9.47
N ALA A 31 -3.29 -7.92 -8.44
CA ALA A 31 -2.83 -8.50 -7.18
C ALA A 31 -3.79 -8.14 -6.06
N ASP A 32 -4.13 -9.14 -5.24
CA ASP A 32 -4.88 -8.99 -4.00
C ASP A 32 -3.97 -9.41 -2.87
N VAL A 33 -3.71 -8.51 -1.92
CA VAL A 33 -2.69 -8.72 -0.89
C VAL A 33 -3.28 -8.46 0.49
N VAL A 34 -2.97 -9.34 1.43
CA VAL A 34 -3.36 -9.21 2.83
C VAL A 34 -2.11 -9.04 3.68
N LEU A 35 -2.14 -8.04 4.57
CA LEU A 35 -1.01 -7.71 5.44
C LEU A 35 -1.47 -7.61 6.88
N THR A 36 -0.53 -7.90 7.78
CA THR A 36 -0.71 -7.68 9.22
C THR A 36 0.40 -6.78 9.75
N GLY A 37 0.12 -6.11 10.84
CA GLY A 37 1.05 -5.19 11.48
C GLY A 37 1.02 -5.33 12.98
N ALA A 38 1.30 -4.23 13.68
CA ALA A 38 1.35 -4.22 15.13
C ALA A 38 -0.04 -3.96 15.73
N ASP A 39 -0.39 -4.66 16.80
CA ASP A 39 -1.70 -4.52 17.47
C ASP A 39 -1.95 -3.11 18.01
N ASP A 40 -0.88 -2.39 18.39
CA ASP A 40 -0.96 -1.03 18.93
C ASP A 40 -0.69 0.05 17.86
N GLY A 41 -0.56 -0.35 16.61
CA GLY A 41 -0.33 0.54 15.49
C GLY A 41 -1.23 0.19 14.32
N LEU A 42 -0.71 0.26 13.10
CA LEU A 42 -1.45 -0.20 11.93
C LEU A 42 -1.51 -1.73 11.99
N ALA A 43 -2.67 -2.26 12.33
CA ALA A 43 -2.82 -3.66 12.71
C ALA A 43 -3.02 -4.58 11.52
N SER A 44 -3.75 -4.12 10.51
CA SER A 44 -4.02 -4.93 9.32
C SER A 44 -4.28 -4.05 8.12
N ALA A 45 -4.05 -4.62 6.94
CA ALA A 45 -4.34 -3.93 5.70
C ALA A 45 -4.61 -4.93 4.60
N THR A 46 -5.36 -4.48 3.60
CA THR A 46 -5.49 -5.19 2.34
C THR A 46 -5.24 -4.20 1.22
N PHE A 47 -4.60 -4.63 0.15
CA PHE A 47 -4.53 -3.78 -1.03
C PHE A 47 -4.81 -4.58 -2.29
N GLU A 48 -5.30 -3.85 -3.28
CA GLU A 48 -5.52 -4.36 -4.61
C GLU A 48 -4.74 -3.47 -5.56
N SER A 49 -3.98 -4.11 -6.45
CA SER A 49 -3.16 -3.40 -7.43
C SER A 49 -3.46 -3.89 -8.81
N LEU A 50 -3.51 -2.95 -9.76
CA LEU A 50 -3.50 -3.26 -11.19
C LEU A 50 -2.12 -2.91 -11.70
N MET A 51 -1.45 -3.88 -12.30
CA MET A 51 -0.05 -3.78 -12.69
C MET A 51 0.11 -3.97 -14.19
N PHE A 52 0.97 -3.15 -14.76
CA PHE A 52 1.43 -3.34 -16.14
C PHE A 52 2.90 -3.73 -16.11
N TYR A 53 3.21 -4.95 -16.55
CA TYR A 53 4.58 -5.43 -16.67
C TYR A 53 5.07 -5.23 -18.10
N ARG A 54 6.20 -4.54 -18.23
CA ARG A 54 6.89 -4.46 -19.51
C ARG A 54 7.59 -5.77 -19.81
N ALA A 55 7.95 -5.98 -21.07
CA ALA A 55 8.63 -7.21 -21.50
C ALA A 55 9.94 -7.45 -20.75
N ASP A 56 10.59 -6.40 -20.22
CA ASP A 56 11.83 -6.52 -19.45
C ASP A 56 11.61 -6.89 -17.98
N GLY A 57 10.35 -7.07 -17.54
CA GLY A 57 10.01 -7.44 -16.18
C GLY A 57 9.81 -6.27 -15.22
N THR A 58 10.06 -5.03 -15.64
CA THR A 58 9.72 -3.86 -14.83
C THR A 58 8.23 -3.56 -14.92
N ALA A 59 7.69 -2.86 -13.93
CA ALA A 59 6.25 -2.64 -13.86
C ALA A 59 5.89 -1.24 -13.35
N GLY A 60 4.73 -0.78 -13.79
CA GLY A 60 4.02 0.33 -13.16
C GLY A 60 2.71 -0.20 -12.60
N TYR A 61 2.21 0.40 -11.52
CA TYR A 61 0.96 -0.07 -10.91
C TYR A 61 0.19 1.05 -10.25
N VAL A 62 -1.12 0.82 -10.10
CA VAL A 62 -2.02 1.66 -9.31
C VAL A 62 -2.63 0.79 -8.20
N SER A 63 -2.86 1.38 -7.02
CA SER A 63 -3.29 0.62 -5.85
C SER A 63 -4.34 1.35 -5.04
N LEU A 64 -5.22 0.56 -4.44
CA LEU A 64 -6.10 0.98 -3.35
C LEU A 64 -5.78 0.09 -2.15
N MET A 65 -5.58 0.72 -0.99
CA MET A 65 -5.20 0.01 0.23
C MET A 65 -6.11 0.41 1.37
N HIS A 66 -6.76 -0.56 1.99
CA HIS A 66 -7.61 -0.35 3.17
C HIS A 66 -6.81 -0.71 4.41
N VAL A 67 -6.65 0.24 5.33
CA VAL A 67 -5.82 0.09 6.53
C VAL A 67 -6.70 0.23 7.76
N THR A 68 -6.51 -0.67 8.70
CA THR A 68 -7.20 -0.65 9.99
C THR A 68 -6.16 -0.63 11.10
N GLY A 69 -6.34 0.22 12.08
CA GLY A 69 -5.43 0.26 13.21
C GLY A 69 -5.56 1.52 14.04
N THR A 70 -4.45 1.84 14.71
CA THR A 70 -4.39 2.94 15.67
C THR A 70 -3.25 3.88 15.28
N LEU A 71 -3.55 5.17 15.26
CA LEU A 71 -2.56 6.23 15.04
C LEU A 71 -2.65 7.19 16.22
N ASP A 72 -1.57 7.32 16.98
CA ASP A 72 -1.48 8.24 18.13
C ASP A 72 -2.67 8.04 19.09
N GLY A 73 -2.96 6.77 19.42
CA GLY A 73 -4.03 6.39 20.34
C GLY A 73 -5.43 6.46 19.77
N ARG A 74 -5.59 6.80 18.49
CA ARG A 74 -6.90 6.91 17.83
C ARG A 74 -7.11 5.72 16.90
N SER A 75 -8.22 5.03 17.06
CA SER A 75 -8.51 3.81 16.32
C SER A 75 -9.54 4.02 15.24
N GLY A 76 -9.36 3.32 14.14
CA GLY A 76 -10.28 3.37 13.02
C GLY A 76 -9.68 2.73 11.78
N SER A 77 -10.19 3.15 10.64
CA SER A 77 -9.70 2.69 9.34
C SER A 77 -9.65 3.84 8.35
N PHE A 78 -8.94 3.63 7.26
CA PHE A 78 -8.85 4.61 6.17
C PHE A 78 -8.39 3.92 4.90
N VAL A 79 -8.49 4.65 3.78
CA VAL A 79 -8.07 4.14 2.48
C VAL A 79 -6.93 4.99 1.95
N LEU A 80 -5.91 4.33 1.44
CA LEU A 80 -4.82 4.93 0.69
C LEU A 80 -4.99 4.57 -0.78
N GLN A 81 -4.72 5.53 -1.66
CA GLN A 81 -4.68 5.27 -3.10
C GLN A 81 -3.42 5.89 -3.68
N GLY A 82 -2.92 5.29 -4.72
CA GLY A 82 -1.75 5.84 -5.37
C GLY A 82 -1.19 4.94 -6.45
N GLN A 83 0.08 5.15 -6.72
CA GLN A 83 0.75 4.47 -7.81
C GLN A 83 2.19 4.18 -7.43
N GLY A 84 2.79 3.28 -8.18
CA GLY A 84 4.18 2.93 -7.93
C GLY A 84 4.83 2.27 -9.12
N THR A 85 6.09 1.92 -8.92
CA THR A 85 6.92 1.26 -9.93
C THR A 85 7.70 0.12 -9.31
N TYR A 86 8.02 -0.86 -10.15
CA TYR A 86 8.94 -1.94 -9.82
C TYR A 86 10.03 -1.96 -10.88
N ASP A 87 11.28 -1.79 -10.45
CA ASP A 87 12.43 -1.66 -11.36
C ASP A 87 13.27 -2.94 -11.48
N GLY A 88 12.79 -4.04 -10.91
CA GLY A 88 13.52 -5.30 -10.85
C GLY A 88 14.23 -5.52 -9.53
N THR A 89 14.45 -4.48 -8.74
CA THR A 89 15.11 -4.57 -7.43
C THR A 89 14.23 -4.06 -6.30
N ALA A 90 13.43 -3.02 -6.54
CA ALA A 90 12.59 -2.43 -5.50
C ALA A 90 11.24 -2.02 -6.07
N ALA A 91 10.21 -2.16 -5.24
CA ALA A 91 8.88 -1.60 -5.48
C ALA A 91 8.79 -0.29 -4.70
N ARG A 92 8.46 0.80 -5.39
CA ARG A 92 8.34 2.14 -4.80
C ARG A 92 6.94 2.66 -5.04
N GLY A 93 6.24 2.98 -3.97
CA GLY A 93 4.88 3.48 -4.05
C GLY A 93 4.70 4.81 -3.37
N ASP A 94 3.91 5.69 -4.00
CA ASP A 94 3.46 6.95 -3.44
C ASP A 94 1.94 6.91 -3.36
N LEU A 95 1.42 7.07 -2.15
CA LEU A 95 0.01 6.94 -1.86
C LEU A 95 -0.48 8.17 -1.12
N GLN A 96 -1.77 8.38 -1.14
CA GLN A 96 -2.40 9.45 -0.37
C GLN A 96 -3.67 8.93 0.28
N VAL A 97 -4.01 9.50 1.44
CA VAL A 97 -5.27 9.19 2.11
C VAL A 97 -6.41 9.72 1.25
N VAL A 98 -7.38 8.85 0.96
CA VAL A 98 -8.59 9.25 0.25
C VAL A 98 -9.43 10.10 1.20
N GLU A 99 -9.72 11.33 0.81
CA GLU A 99 -10.51 12.25 1.63
C GLU A 99 -11.88 11.64 1.92
N GLY A 100 -12.27 11.69 3.19
CA GLY A 100 -13.54 11.12 3.62
C GLY A 100 -13.51 9.63 3.92
N SER A 101 -12.38 8.97 3.74
CA SER A 101 -12.28 7.52 3.98
C SER A 101 -12.03 7.14 5.44
N GLY A 102 -11.61 8.09 6.27
CA GLY A 102 -11.34 7.82 7.69
C GLY A 102 -12.60 7.47 8.46
N THR A 103 -12.51 6.46 9.30
CA THR A 103 -13.63 6.02 10.16
C THR A 103 -13.24 6.04 11.62
N GLY A 104 -14.24 5.99 12.51
CA GLY A 104 -14.00 6.00 13.94
C GLY A 104 -13.27 7.26 14.37
N GLU A 105 -12.25 7.10 15.17
CA GLU A 105 -11.42 8.21 15.66
C GLU A 105 -10.48 8.75 14.58
N LEU A 106 -10.39 8.10 13.44
CA LEU A 106 -9.61 8.55 12.29
C LEU A 106 -10.44 9.32 11.26
N SER A 107 -11.66 9.66 11.60
CA SER A 107 -12.48 10.56 10.78
C SER A 107 -11.74 11.91 10.63
N GLY A 108 -11.67 12.41 9.41
CA GLY A 108 -10.93 13.63 9.11
C GLY A 108 -9.44 13.42 8.83
N LEU A 109 -8.98 12.17 8.81
CA LEU A 109 -7.59 11.86 8.49
C LEU A 109 -7.24 12.31 7.06
N ARG A 110 -6.09 12.92 6.91
CA ARG A 110 -5.51 13.28 5.61
C ARG A 110 -4.00 13.11 5.68
N GLY A 111 -3.39 12.87 4.54
CA GLY A 111 -1.95 12.70 4.49
C GLY A 111 -1.47 11.94 3.27
N THR A 112 -0.19 11.62 3.29
CA THR A 112 0.48 10.88 2.23
C THR A 112 1.26 9.72 2.82
N ALA A 113 1.49 8.69 2.02
CA ALA A 113 2.25 7.53 2.45
C ALA A 113 3.24 7.14 1.35
N GLN A 114 4.37 6.61 1.78
CA GLN A 114 5.40 6.12 0.88
C GLN A 114 5.84 4.73 1.34
N SER A 115 6.11 3.87 0.38
CA SER A 115 6.63 2.55 0.63
C SER A 115 7.74 2.24 -0.36
N VAL A 116 8.86 1.76 0.16
CA VAL A 116 9.96 1.24 -0.65
C VAL A 116 10.28 -0.15 -0.12
N SER A 117 10.09 -1.16 -0.96
CA SER A 117 10.31 -2.56 -0.59
C SER A 117 11.31 -3.19 -1.55
N THR A 118 12.35 -3.81 -1.00
CA THR A 118 13.31 -4.58 -1.78
C THR A 118 13.08 -6.08 -1.56
N HIS A 119 13.75 -6.92 -2.32
CA HIS A 119 13.66 -8.37 -2.11
C HIS A 119 14.14 -8.78 -0.71
N ASP A 120 15.09 -8.04 -0.13
CA ASP A 120 15.60 -8.30 1.21
C ASP A 120 14.57 -7.99 2.30
N ASP A 121 13.61 -7.12 2.02
CA ASP A 121 12.54 -6.77 2.98
C ASP A 121 11.47 -7.85 3.07
N TYR A 122 11.29 -8.65 2.03
CA TYR A 122 10.23 -9.66 1.98
C TYR A 122 10.31 -10.59 3.19
N PRO A 123 9.23 -10.90 3.90
CA PRO A 123 7.82 -10.61 3.55
C PRO A 123 7.28 -9.28 4.08
N PHE A 124 8.14 -8.33 4.41
CA PHE A 124 7.71 -7.07 5.01
C PHE A 124 7.59 -5.97 3.96
N MET A 125 6.60 -5.11 4.18
CA MET A 125 6.38 -3.90 3.40
C MET A 125 6.50 -2.71 4.34
N PRO A 126 7.61 -1.97 4.30
CA PRO A 126 7.73 -0.75 5.10
C PRO A 126 6.78 0.32 4.58
N LEU A 127 6.16 1.06 5.48
CA LEU A 127 5.23 2.13 5.13
C LEU A 127 5.50 3.33 6.03
N THR A 128 5.68 4.49 5.42
CA THR A 128 5.82 5.75 6.15
C THR A 128 4.60 6.61 5.83
N LEU A 129 3.84 6.95 6.85
CA LEU A 129 2.63 7.78 6.74
C LEU A 129 2.90 9.13 7.37
N ARG A 130 2.67 10.20 6.59
CA ARG A 130 2.68 11.58 7.07
C ARG A 130 1.25 12.06 7.09
N TYR A 131 0.73 12.40 8.27
CA TYR A 131 -0.69 12.62 8.41
C TYR A 131 -1.04 13.75 9.36
N ASP A 132 -2.28 14.19 9.26
CA ASP A 132 -2.92 15.15 10.14
C ASP A 132 -4.38 14.75 10.27
N ILE A 133 -5.00 15.09 11.36
CA ILE A 133 -6.42 14.82 11.58
C ILE A 133 -7.13 16.17 11.79
N ALA A 134 -8.05 16.44 10.86
CA ALA A 134 -8.80 17.70 10.92
C ALA A 134 -9.91 17.66 11.96
#